data_cdc5c629d96283bb94b152864b210c5e
#
_entry.id   cdc5c629d96283bb94b152864b210c5e
#
_cell.length_a   1.000
_cell.length_b   1.000
_cell.length_c   1.000
_cell.angle_alpha   90.00
_cell.angle_beta   90.00
_cell.angle_gamma   90.00
#
_symmetry.space_group_name_H-M   'P 1'
#
loop_
_entity.id
_entity.type
_entity.pdbx_description
1 polymer ?
#
loop_
_entity_poly.entity_id
_entity_poly.type
_entity_poly.pdbx_seq_one_letter_code
_entity_poly.pdbx_strand_id
1 'polypeptide(L)'
;AYDFSSWWEVVVKHEQQKSNFLKCKKEPFTCQGKLRSYSHIIEQAKNLSREDQIELVHRYINRTPYDDDKVVRHYDHEGSQIGVTRTSWKTLYDFLIEGGDCEDYATAKYFMLVELGIKVSDLRVVVTYSDKLFGYHAVLALRQPDNSIWLLDSNYPIKKNSHMGYRWIYAMNEQAVWDHRKVY
;
A
#
# COMPACT_ATOMS: atom_id res chain seq x y z
N ALA A 1 -20.86 -8.41 3.80
CA ALA A 1 -19.53 -8.91 4.12
C ALA A 1 -18.49 -8.25 3.20
N TYR A 2 -17.37 -7.82 3.74
CA TYR A 2 -16.30 -7.24 2.96
C TYR A 2 -15.60 -8.36 2.16
N ASP A 3 -15.42 -8.12 0.87
CA ASP A 3 -14.75 -9.08 -0.02
C ASP A 3 -13.24 -8.85 0.00
N PHE A 4 -12.50 -9.79 0.57
CA PHE A 4 -11.04 -9.75 0.64
C PHE A 4 -10.33 -10.29 -0.60
N SER A 5 -11.09 -10.69 -1.63
CA SER A 5 -10.48 -11.21 -2.87
C SER A 5 -9.54 -10.20 -3.50
N SER A 6 -9.85 -8.91 -3.43
CA SER A 6 -8.99 -7.83 -3.95
C SER A 6 -7.62 -7.79 -3.30
N TRP A 7 -7.55 -8.02 -1.98
CA TRP A 7 -6.26 -8.10 -1.29
C TRP A 7 -5.42 -9.28 -1.76
N TRP A 8 -6.03 -10.47 -1.82
CA TRP A 8 -5.31 -11.66 -2.27
C TRP A 8 -4.89 -11.58 -3.74
N GLU A 9 -5.69 -10.94 -4.59
CA GLU A 9 -5.31 -10.65 -5.99
C GLU A 9 -4.07 -9.75 -6.06
N VAL A 10 -3.98 -8.73 -5.21
CA VAL A 10 -2.80 -7.86 -5.11
C VAL A 10 -1.58 -8.65 -4.70
N VAL A 11 -1.69 -9.51 -3.69
CA VAL A 11 -0.59 -10.36 -3.22
C VAL A 11 -0.07 -11.25 -4.35
N VAL A 12 -0.97 -11.92 -5.06
CA VAL A 12 -0.61 -12.80 -6.19
C VAL A 12 0.03 -12.01 -7.32
N LYS A 13 -0.56 -10.88 -7.70
CA LYS A 13 -0.03 -10.03 -8.77
C LYS A 13 1.33 -9.45 -8.43
N HIS A 14 1.54 -9.05 -7.19
CA HIS A 14 2.86 -8.57 -6.74
C HIS A 14 3.94 -9.64 -6.94
N GLU A 15 3.65 -10.89 -6.57
CA GLU A 15 4.57 -12.01 -6.78
C GLU A 15 4.87 -12.20 -8.27
N GLN A 16 3.87 -12.12 -9.13
CA GLN A 16 4.04 -12.22 -10.58
C GLN A 16 4.88 -11.08 -11.17
N GLN A 17 4.86 -9.90 -10.55
CA GLN A 17 5.57 -8.72 -11.03
C GLN A 17 7.03 -8.64 -10.55
N LYS A 18 7.51 -9.55 -9.71
CA LYS A 18 8.90 -9.53 -9.21
C LYS A 18 9.93 -9.57 -10.33
N SER A 19 9.68 -10.32 -11.39
CA SER A 19 10.57 -10.35 -12.57
C SER A 19 10.66 -8.99 -13.26
N ASN A 20 9.60 -8.21 -13.26
CA ASN A 20 9.58 -6.86 -13.83
C ASN A 20 10.47 -5.90 -13.01
N PHE A 21 10.49 -6.02 -11.70
CA PHE A 21 11.41 -5.26 -10.86
C PHE A 21 12.86 -5.58 -11.16
N LEU A 22 13.18 -6.86 -11.35
CA LEU A 22 14.54 -7.29 -11.71
C LEU A 22 14.96 -6.74 -13.07
N LYS A 23 14.05 -6.70 -14.04
CA LYS A 23 14.29 -6.11 -15.34
C LYS A 23 14.57 -4.62 -15.23
N CYS A 24 13.81 -3.89 -14.43
CA CYS A 24 14.05 -2.46 -14.18
C CYS A 24 15.39 -2.21 -13.49
N LYS A 25 15.83 -3.12 -12.63
CA LYS A 25 17.14 -3.04 -11.98
C LYS A 25 18.29 -3.13 -13.02
N LYS A 26 18.14 -4.02 -14.00
CA LYS A 26 19.15 -4.21 -15.06
C LYS A 26 19.13 -3.09 -16.10
N GLU A 27 17.95 -2.62 -16.46
CA GLU A 27 17.74 -1.66 -17.55
C GLU A 27 16.79 -0.54 -17.09
N PRO A 28 17.22 0.35 -16.15
CA PRO A 28 16.32 1.33 -15.54
C PRO A 28 15.72 2.32 -16.54
N PHE A 29 16.41 2.62 -17.64
CA PHE A 29 15.93 3.56 -18.65
C PHE A 29 14.72 3.04 -19.44
N THR A 30 14.44 1.74 -19.40
CA THR A 30 13.27 1.15 -20.05
C THR A 30 12.01 1.23 -19.18
N CYS A 31 12.15 1.64 -17.91
CA CYS A 31 11.06 1.66 -16.96
C CYS A 31 10.54 3.09 -16.73
N GLN A 32 9.25 3.19 -16.40
CA GLN A 32 8.54 4.45 -16.23
C GLN A 32 8.47 4.86 -14.75
N GLY A 33 8.29 6.16 -14.53
CA GLY A 33 8.02 6.72 -13.21
C GLY A 33 9.12 6.38 -12.20
N LYS A 34 8.71 6.12 -10.98
CA LYS A 34 9.62 5.77 -9.88
C LYS A 34 10.29 4.41 -10.02
N LEU A 35 9.86 3.57 -10.95
CA LEU A 35 10.53 2.28 -11.21
C LEU A 35 12.01 2.46 -11.57
N ARG A 36 12.35 3.57 -12.23
CA ARG A 36 13.75 3.88 -12.56
C ARG A 36 14.63 4.00 -11.33
N SER A 37 14.13 4.61 -10.26
CA SER A 37 14.90 4.88 -9.05
C SER A 37 14.68 3.83 -7.96
N TYR A 38 13.66 3.00 -8.07
CA TYR A 38 13.24 2.10 -6.99
C TYR A 38 14.37 1.17 -6.53
N SER A 39 15.06 0.50 -7.46
CA SER A 39 16.14 -0.41 -7.11
C SER A 39 17.27 0.31 -6.37
N HIS A 40 17.59 1.52 -6.80
CA HIS A 40 18.61 2.35 -6.15
C HIS A 40 18.18 2.73 -4.71
N ILE A 41 16.94 3.11 -4.53
CA ILE A 41 16.38 3.43 -3.21
C ILE A 41 16.43 2.20 -2.28
N ILE A 42 16.06 1.02 -2.78
CA ILE A 42 16.14 -0.23 -2.01
C ILE A 42 17.59 -0.53 -1.59
N GLU A 43 18.56 -0.38 -2.51
CA GLU A 43 19.97 -0.61 -2.19
C GLU A 43 20.49 0.38 -1.12
N GLN A 44 20.10 1.64 -1.22
CA GLN A 44 20.43 2.63 -0.20
C GLN A 44 19.81 2.27 1.17
N ALA A 45 18.54 1.86 1.16
CA ALA A 45 17.79 1.54 2.37
C ALA A 45 18.35 0.33 3.11
N LYS A 46 18.94 -0.64 2.41
CA LYS A 46 19.51 -1.86 3.02
C LYS A 46 20.59 -1.57 4.06
N ASN A 47 21.30 -0.46 3.93
CA ASN A 47 22.39 -0.07 4.83
C ASN A 47 21.93 0.81 6.00
N LEU A 48 20.65 1.12 6.08
CA LEU A 48 20.09 1.98 7.11
C LEU A 48 19.61 1.18 8.32
N SER A 49 19.46 1.86 9.46
CA SER A 49 18.79 1.31 10.62
C SER A 49 17.32 1.02 10.29
N ARG A 50 16.68 0.16 11.09
CA ARG A 50 15.25 -0.15 10.94
C ARG A 50 14.39 1.12 10.90
N GLU A 51 14.61 2.04 11.83
CA GLU A 51 13.83 3.28 11.90
C GLU A 51 14.04 4.15 10.66
N ASP A 52 15.27 4.28 10.19
CA ASP A 52 15.58 5.05 9.00
C ASP A 52 15.02 4.39 7.73
N GLN A 53 14.98 3.06 7.67
CA GLN A 53 14.30 2.33 6.59
C GLN A 53 12.80 2.66 6.56
N ILE A 54 12.15 2.66 7.70
CA ILE A 54 10.72 2.97 7.82
C ILE A 54 10.44 4.42 7.38
N GLU A 55 11.24 5.36 7.86
CA GLU A 55 11.12 6.77 7.48
C GLU A 55 11.35 6.99 5.97
N LEU A 56 12.36 6.34 5.41
CA LEU A 56 12.67 6.46 3.98
C LEU A 56 11.51 5.93 3.13
N VAL A 57 10.99 4.75 3.44
CA VAL A 57 9.86 4.15 2.73
C VAL A 57 8.64 5.05 2.82
N HIS A 58 8.33 5.53 4.01
CA HIS A 58 7.18 6.41 4.24
C HIS A 58 7.26 7.67 3.38
N ARG A 59 8.38 8.35 3.37
CA ARG A 59 8.59 9.57 2.58
C ARG A 59 8.63 9.29 1.08
N TYR A 60 9.32 8.24 0.67
CA TYR A 60 9.43 7.88 -0.74
C TYR A 60 8.07 7.60 -1.37
N ILE A 61 7.26 6.79 -0.70
CA ILE A 61 5.92 6.45 -1.18
C ILE A 61 4.98 7.67 -1.10
N ASN A 62 5.05 8.46 -0.04
CA ASN A 62 4.19 9.65 0.12
C ASN A 62 4.47 10.76 -0.91
N ARG A 63 5.63 10.76 -1.54
CA ARG A 63 5.93 11.69 -2.64
C ARG A 63 5.30 11.30 -3.97
N THR A 64 4.75 10.11 -4.07
CA THR A 64 4.04 9.66 -5.27
C THR A 64 2.72 10.43 -5.37
N PRO A 65 2.35 10.94 -6.56
CA PRO A 65 1.11 11.69 -6.71
C PRO A 65 -0.13 10.87 -6.34
N TYR A 66 -1.05 11.51 -5.62
CA TYR A 66 -2.33 10.92 -5.29
C TYR A 66 -3.22 10.84 -6.55
N ASP A 67 -3.83 9.69 -6.76
CA ASP A 67 -4.75 9.45 -7.86
C ASP A 67 -5.95 8.66 -7.33
N ASP A 68 -7.11 9.32 -7.30
CA ASP A 68 -8.36 8.69 -6.86
C ASP A 68 -8.74 7.51 -7.76
N ASP A 69 -9.44 6.54 -7.17
CA ASP A 69 -10.03 5.44 -7.91
C ASP A 69 -10.91 5.98 -9.03
N LYS A 70 -10.48 5.75 -10.28
CA LYS A 70 -11.24 6.17 -11.44
C LYS A 70 -12.34 5.16 -11.71
N VAL A 71 -13.54 5.68 -11.81
CA VAL A 71 -14.66 4.93 -12.34
C VAL A 71 -14.55 4.95 -13.87
N VAL A 72 -14.27 3.80 -14.47
CA VAL A 72 -14.26 3.63 -15.92
C VAL A 72 -15.64 3.14 -16.34
N ARG A 73 -16.33 3.97 -17.14
CA ARG A 73 -17.62 3.59 -17.73
C ARG A 73 -17.38 2.94 -19.07
N HIS A 74 -17.98 1.79 -19.27
CA HIS A 74 -17.91 1.05 -20.54
C HIS A 74 -19.18 1.30 -21.34
N TYR A 75 -19.02 1.55 -22.63
CA TYR A 75 -20.13 1.85 -23.54
C TYR A 75 -20.13 0.83 -24.69
N ASP A 76 -21.32 0.51 -25.21
CA ASP A 76 -21.45 -0.26 -26.43
C ASP A 76 -21.21 0.64 -27.66
N HIS A 77 -21.29 0.03 -28.86
CA HIS A 77 -21.09 0.74 -30.12
C HIS A 77 -22.18 1.77 -30.44
N GLU A 78 -23.32 1.73 -29.75
CA GLU A 78 -24.42 2.69 -29.88
C GLU A 78 -24.33 3.83 -28.86
N GLY A 79 -23.32 3.80 -27.98
CA GLY A 79 -23.11 4.82 -26.95
C GLY A 79 -23.89 4.58 -25.66
N SER A 80 -24.55 3.43 -25.50
CA SER A 80 -25.25 3.06 -24.27
C SER A 80 -24.29 2.50 -23.24
N GLN A 81 -24.41 2.94 -21.99
CA GLN A 81 -23.57 2.45 -20.91
C GLN A 81 -23.90 1.00 -20.57
N ILE A 82 -22.94 0.11 -20.71
CA ILE A 82 -23.09 -1.34 -20.49
C ILE A 82 -22.41 -1.84 -19.21
N GLY A 83 -21.57 -1.03 -18.60
CA GLY A 83 -20.91 -1.42 -17.37
C GLY A 83 -20.08 -0.32 -16.75
N VAL A 84 -19.70 -0.53 -15.51
CA VAL A 84 -18.83 0.35 -14.75
C VAL A 84 -17.78 -0.51 -14.05
N THR A 85 -16.50 -0.19 -14.28
CA THR A 85 -15.40 -0.76 -13.49
C THR A 85 -14.75 0.32 -12.66
N ARG A 86 -14.42 0.00 -11.42
CA ARG A 86 -13.54 0.84 -10.60
C ARG A 86 -12.12 0.34 -10.76
N THR A 87 -11.15 1.26 -10.84
CA THR A 87 -9.75 0.90 -10.75
C THR A 87 -9.54 0.18 -9.42
N SER A 88 -9.07 -1.05 -9.51
CA SER A 88 -8.88 -1.91 -8.37
C SER A 88 -7.63 -1.52 -7.58
N TRP A 89 -7.50 -2.10 -6.42
CA TRP A 89 -6.36 -2.04 -5.53
C TRP A 89 -5.04 -2.32 -6.28
N LYS A 90 -4.10 -1.40 -6.21
CA LYS A 90 -2.84 -1.47 -6.98
C LYS A 90 -1.75 -2.21 -6.21
N THR A 91 -0.90 -2.91 -6.97
CA THR A 91 0.36 -3.43 -6.48
C THR A 91 1.38 -2.32 -6.30
N LEU A 92 2.48 -2.61 -5.61
CA LEU A 92 3.62 -1.70 -5.53
C LEU A 92 4.13 -1.29 -6.93
N TYR A 93 4.26 -2.25 -7.84
CA TYR A 93 4.73 -2.00 -9.21
C TYR A 93 3.83 -1.01 -9.94
N ASP A 94 2.53 -1.26 -9.96
CA ASP A 94 1.56 -0.39 -10.63
C ASP A 94 1.48 0.99 -9.97
N PHE A 95 1.56 1.04 -8.64
CA PHE A 95 1.56 2.29 -7.88
C PHE A 95 2.76 3.18 -8.22
N LEU A 96 3.94 2.60 -8.39
CA LEU A 96 5.15 3.36 -8.74
C LEU A 96 5.07 3.97 -10.14
N ILE A 97 4.23 3.41 -11.02
CA ILE A 97 3.98 3.96 -12.36
C ILE A 97 2.88 5.02 -12.33
N GLU A 98 1.76 4.73 -11.67
CA GLU A 98 0.51 5.47 -11.85
C GLU A 98 0.11 6.34 -10.65
N GLY A 99 0.72 6.09 -9.47
CA GLY A 99 0.18 6.62 -8.21
C GLY A 99 -1.07 5.86 -7.78
N GLY A 100 -1.76 6.34 -6.78
CA GLY A 100 -2.96 5.69 -6.27
C GLY A 100 -3.60 6.46 -5.11
N ASP A 101 -4.52 5.79 -4.43
CA ASP A 101 -5.22 6.31 -3.26
C ASP A 101 -4.72 5.68 -1.95
N CYS A 102 -5.44 5.86 -0.83
CA CYS A 102 -4.93 5.52 0.49
C CYS A 102 -4.55 4.04 0.65
N GLU A 103 -5.34 3.09 0.14
CA GLU A 103 -5.01 1.67 0.22
C GLU A 103 -3.79 1.31 -0.63
N ASP A 104 -3.58 2.02 -1.74
CA ASP A 104 -2.43 1.81 -2.60
C ASP A 104 -1.13 2.31 -1.94
N TYR A 105 -1.19 3.46 -1.26
CA TYR A 105 -0.07 3.95 -0.44
C TYR A 105 0.30 2.97 0.67
N ALA A 106 -0.68 2.47 1.40
CA ALA A 106 -0.47 1.53 2.49
C ALA A 106 0.12 0.21 1.98
N THR A 107 -0.41 -0.32 0.89
CA THR A 107 0.06 -1.56 0.26
C THR A 107 1.48 -1.41 -0.30
N ALA A 108 1.79 -0.29 -0.94
CA ALA A 108 3.13 -0.02 -1.46
C ALA A 108 4.17 0.02 -0.34
N LYS A 109 3.87 0.71 0.75
CA LYS A 109 4.74 0.73 1.94
C LYS A 109 4.93 -0.67 2.51
N TYR A 110 3.86 -1.45 2.60
CA TYR A 110 3.88 -2.84 3.07
C TYR A 110 4.88 -3.68 2.28
N PHE A 111 4.73 -3.76 0.98
CA PHE A 111 5.59 -4.60 0.14
C PHE A 111 7.04 -4.10 0.10
N MET A 112 7.25 -2.80 0.12
CA MET A 112 8.59 -2.23 0.14
C MET A 112 9.32 -2.56 1.45
N LEU A 113 8.64 -2.50 2.59
CA LEU A 113 9.20 -2.87 3.90
C LEU A 113 9.47 -4.37 4.01
N VAL A 114 8.60 -5.21 3.45
CA VAL A 114 8.84 -6.67 3.37
C VAL A 114 10.12 -6.94 2.58
N GLU A 115 10.32 -6.28 1.47
CA GLU A 115 11.54 -6.42 0.67
C GLU A 115 12.79 -6.01 1.44
N LEU A 116 12.70 -5.03 2.32
CA LEU A 116 13.80 -4.60 3.19
C LEU A 116 14.02 -5.52 4.40
N GLY A 117 13.23 -6.55 4.56
CA GLY A 117 13.40 -7.55 5.61
C GLY A 117 12.56 -7.36 6.87
N ILE A 118 11.62 -6.41 6.87
CA ILE A 118 10.65 -6.31 7.95
C ILE A 118 9.72 -7.53 7.89
N LYS A 119 9.52 -8.18 9.02
CA LYS A 119 8.71 -9.41 9.08
C LYS A 119 7.26 -9.11 8.75
N VAL A 120 6.64 -9.96 7.93
CA VAL A 120 5.21 -9.90 7.61
C VAL A 120 4.37 -9.89 8.88
N SER A 121 4.75 -10.66 9.89
CA SER A 121 4.03 -10.70 11.19
C SER A 121 4.01 -9.36 11.94
N ASP A 122 4.89 -8.43 11.60
CA ASP A 122 4.93 -7.09 12.19
C ASP A 122 4.19 -6.03 11.36
N LEU A 123 3.60 -6.41 10.25
CA LEU A 123 2.97 -5.50 9.30
C LEU A 123 1.50 -5.87 9.08
N ARG A 124 0.64 -4.85 9.03
CA ARG A 124 -0.76 -4.99 8.60
C ARG A 124 -1.21 -3.76 7.83
N VAL A 125 -1.76 -3.98 6.65
CA VAL A 125 -2.56 -2.96 5.98
C VAL A 125 -3.89 -2.91 6.72
N VAL A 126 -4.29 -1.73 7.18
CA VAL A 126 -5.47 -1.56 8.03
C VAL A 126 -6.48 -0.66 7.33
N VAL A 127 -7.68 -1.18 7.13
CA VAL A 127 -8.83 -0.38 6.73
C VAL A 127 -9.47 0.15 8.00
N THR A 128 -9.59 1.47 8.07
CA THR A 128 -10.09 2.19 9.23
C THR A 128 -11.34 2.99 8.89
N TYR A 129 -12.08 3.38 9.90
CA TYR A 129 -13.11 4.40 9.79
C TYR A 129 -12.73 5.57 10.69
N SER A 130 -12.80 6.77 10.15
CA SER A 130 -12.55 8.00 10.89
C SER A 130 -13.87 8.70 11.18
N ASP A 131 -14.27 8.76 12.46
CA ASP A 131 -15.45 9.50 12.89
C ASP A 131 -15.27 11.01 12.66
N LYS A 132 -14.03 11.48 12.70
CA LYS A 132 -13.68 12.89 12.48
C LYS A 132 -13.81 13.30 11.02
N LEU A 133 -13.43 12.42 10.10
CA LEU A 133 -13.46 12.68 8.65
C LEU A 133 -14.69 12.08 7.97
N PHE A 134 -15.54 11.37 8.70
CA PHE A 134 -16.74 10.70 8.21
C PHE A 134 -16.49 9.79 7.02
N GLY A 135 -15.41 8.99 7.07
CA GLY A 135 -15.08 8.14 5.94
C GLY A 135 -14.11 7.02 6.27
N TYR A 136 -14.03 6.08 5.34
CA TYR A 136 -13.06 5.00 5.38
C TYR A 136 -11.70 5.49 4.90
N HIS A 137 -10.66 4.93 5.51
CA HIS A 137 -9.27 5.26 5.18
C HIS A 137 -8.41 4.01 5.38
N ALA A 138 -7.28 3.96 4.69
CA ALA A 138 -6.33 2.87 4.86
C ALA A 138 -4.96 3.41 5.28
N VAL A 139 -4.34 2.71 6.21
CA VAL A 139 -3.00 3.02 6.71
C VAL A 139 -2.19 1.72 6.83
N LEU A 140 -0.88 1.85 6.94
CA LEU A 140 -0.03 0.72 7.30
C LEU A 140 0.26 0.79 8.81
N ALA A 141 -0.02 -0.31 9.50
CA ALA A 141 0.38 -0.49 10.89
C ALA A 141 1.63 -1.36 10.96
N LEU A 142 2.59 -0.93 11.77
CA LEU A 142 3.87 -1.62 11.94
C LEU A 142 4.15 -1.77 13.42
N ARG A 143 4.39 -3.03 13.85
CA ARG A 143 4.77 -3.33 15.23
C ARG A 143 6.28 -3.24 15.37
N GLN A 144 6.72 -2.44 16.33
CA GLN A 144 8.13 -2.31 16.67
C GLN A 144 8.55 -3.37 17.70
N PRO A 145 9.88 -3.62 17.88
CA PRO A 145 10.37 -4.60 18.86
C PRO A 145 9.91 -4.35 20.29
N ASP A 146 9.62 -3.10 20.67
CA ASP A 146 9.08 -2.74 21.98
C ASP A 146 7.55 -2.90 22.08
N ASN A 147 6.93 -3.50 21.06
CA ASN A 147 5.49 -3.68 20.91
C ASN A 147 4.68 -2.39 20.67
N SER A 148 5.34 -1.25 20.49
CA SER A 148 4.64 -0.05 20.03
C SER A 148 4.17 -0.23 18.59
N ILE A 149 3.04 0.38 18.26
CA ILE A 149 2.47 0.34 16.91
C ILE A 149 2.68 1.71 16.26
N TRP A 150 3.37 1.71 15.14
CA TRP A 150 3.54 2.89 14.31
C TRP A 150 2.52 2.86 13.19
N LEU A 151 1.87 4.00 12.93
CA LEU A 151 0.92 4.16 11.83
C LEU A 151 1.52 5.03 10.74
N LEU A 152 1.58 4.48 9.53
CA LEU A 152 2.10 5.14 8.34
C LEU A 152 0.93 5.52 7.44
N ASP A 153 0.60 6.80 7.44
CA ASP A 153 -0.52 7.36 6.70
C ASP A 153 -0.02 8.12 5.47
N SER A 154 -0.84 8.21 4.43
CA SER A 154 -0.50 8.92 3.20
C SER A 154 -0.38 10.43 3.36
N ASN A 155 -1.00 11.03 4.38
CA ASN A 155 -1.09 12.49 4.52
C ASN A 155 -0.36 13.06 5.73
N TYR A 156 0.21 12.23 6.59
CA TYR A 156 0.73 12.68 7.88
C TYR A 156 2.10 12.09 8.16
N PRO A 157 2.90 12.73 9.03
CA PRO A 157 4.08 12.10 9.60
C PRO A 157 3.74 10.79 10.30
N ILE A 158 4.72 9.91 10.43
CA ILE A 158 4.53 8.63 11.13
C ILE A 158 4.04 8.90 12.56
N LYS A 159 2.93 8.26 12.94
CA LYS A 159 2.41 8.28 14.30
C LYS A 159 2.98 7.14 15.10
N LYS A 160 3.73 7.50 16.13
CA LYS A 160 4.33 6.56 17.08
C LYS A 160 3.47 6.54 18.34
N ASN A 161 2.98 5.37 18.73
CA ASN A 161 2.17 5.18 19.95
C ASN A 161 0.81 5.93 19.94
N SER A 162 0.18 6.06 18.80
CA SER A 162 -1.07 6.82 18.69
C SER A 162 -2.06 6.10 17.79
N HIS A 163 -3.34 6.25 18.09
CA HIS A 163 -4.42 5.68 17.28
C HIS A 163 -4.88 6.62 16.16
N MET A 164 -4.42 7.85 16.10
CA MET A 164 -4.88 8.89 15.16
C MET A 164 -6.40 9.09 15.13
N GLY A 165 -7.13 8.56 16.12
CA GLY A 165 -8.60 8.58 16.15
C GLY A 165 -9.25 7.65 15.13
N TYR A 166 -8.52 6.71 14.57
CA TYR A 166 -9.06 5.73 13.63
C TYR A 166 -9.61 4.51 14.33
N ARG A 167 -10.77 4.09 13.89
CA ARG A 167 -11.38 2.82 14.30
C ARG A 167 -11.00 1.75 13.29
N TRP A 168 -10.32 0.70 13.73
CA TRP A 168 -9.92 -0.40 12.86
C TRP A 168 -11.13 -1.24 12.48
N ILE A 169 -11.30 -1.47 11.19
CA ILE A 169 -12.38 -2.28 10.64
C ILE A 169 -11.82 -3.63 10.20
N TYR A 170 -10.82 -3.62 9.33
CA TYR A 170 -10.13 -4.81 8.86
C TYR A 170 -8.63 -4.58 8.89
N ALA A 171 -7.89 -5.65 9.15
CA ALA A 171 -6.44 -5.65 8.99
C ALA A 171 -6.03 -6.87 8.17
N MET A 172 -4.97 -6.75 7.39
CA MET A 172 -4.54 -7.82 6.51
C MET A 172 -3.03 -7.78 6.26
N ASN A 173 -2.48 -8.95 6.06
CA ASN A 173 -1.13 -9.14 5.54
C ASN A 173 -1.11 -10.42 4.69
N GLU A 174 0.06 -10.90 4.29
CA GLU A 174 0.18 -12.12 3.48
C GLU A 174 -0.16 -13.40 4.25
N GLN A 175 -0.31 -13.34 5.57
CA GLN A 175 -0.61 -14.50 6.40
C GLN A 175 -2.08 -14.65 6.73
N ALA A 176 -2.81 -13.52 6.90
CA ALA A 176 -4.19 -13.54 7.37
C ALA A 176 -4.93 -12.24 7.11
N VAL A 177 -6.23 -12.32 7.30
CA VAL A 177 -7.14 -11.17 7.35
C VAL A 177 -7.88 -11.22 8.68
N TRP A 178 -7.97 -10.07 9.36
CA TRP A 178 -8.63 -9.94 10.66
C TRP A 178 -9.81 -8.98 10.53
N ASP A 179 -10.94 -9.36 11.11
CA ASP A 179 -12.13 -8.53 11.22
C ASP A 179 -12.19 -7.92 12.62
N HIS A 180 -12.01 -6.60 12.70
CA HIS A 180 -12.03 -5.84 13.94
C HIS A 180 -13.41 -5.29 14.31
N ARG A 181 -14.46 -5.57 13.51
CA ARG A 181 -15.81 -5.07 13.76
C ARG A 181 -16.52 -5.80 14.89
N LYS A 182 -16.07 -7.01 15.22
CA LYS A 182 -16.71 -7.80 16.27
C LYS A 182 -16.39 -7.19 17.63
N VAL A 183 -17.40 -6.60 18.22
CA VAL A 183 -17.36 -6.11 19.60
C VAL A 183 -17.98 -7.20 20.47
N TYR A 184 -17.24 -7.63 21.45
CA TYR A 184 -17.72 -8.61 22.43
C TYR A 184 -18.07 -7.91 23.73
#